data_1a7b56bbbea43e50b3746a952b981846
#
_entry.id   1a7b56bbbea43e50b3746a952b981846
#
_cell.length_a   1.000
_cell.length_b   1.000
_cell.length_c   1.000
_cell.angle_alpha   90.00
_cell.angle_beta   90.00
_cell.angle_gamma   90.00
#
_symmetry.space_group_name_H-M   'P 1'
#
loop_
_entity.id
_entity.type
_entity.pdbx_description
1 polymer ?
#
loop_
_entity_poly.entity_id
_entity_poly.type
_entity_poly.pdbx_seq_one_letter_code
_entity_poly.pdbx_strand_id
1 'polypeptide(L)'
;VKSIVGLDIGTSKIVALVAEVDNYGDTHIVGIGEAKSQGIDKGSVTKLDSASKAIQKALKEAEEMSGHRIDGVFISISGVHIKSQNERDTISISPQPSDVDEQIVERLLERAVAKAKEESYDILHTIPRNFILDDQEGILDPIGLTGSRLECDVHIIKAGVSLLRNVERTVSVAGYKLLGRVFAGLASAESSLTEEEKLEGVLLIDIGHSVTNFVLYHNGQPAVSGTVPIGGYNITRDLAHFLKISTEEAERIKLESGVAFIELVDEIEKVKIKPRGEDKEAMVPRRQLAEVIQIRLEELMDKIVEKINNSSIKLENINAGAVITGGTAKLNGIKDFTEHYLDMAVRIGYPLNITGLKEKLQDPSYACVCGIIKIAQNMKDISYTAPQRPTQRQIQSRNTSLLQKIMNFFKDLI
;
A
#
# COMPACT_ATOMS: atom_id res chain seq x y z
N VAL A 1 1.10 20.74 -19.98
CA VAL A 1 0.50 20.01 -18.85
C VAL A 1 1.39 18.82 -18.55
N LYS A 2 1.77 18.64 -17.30
CA LYS A 2 2.67 17.57 -16.87
C LYS A 2 1.79 16.39 -16.45
N SER A 3 2.00 15.19 -17.02
CA SER A 3 1.22 13.99 -16.66
C SER A 3 1.94 13.10 -15.64
N ILE A 4 1.16 12.44 -14.79
CA ILE A 4 1.62 11.39 -13.86
C ILE A 4 0.87 10.11 -14.20
N VAL A 5 1.59 8.99 -14.20
CA VAL A 5 0.96 7.69 -14.43
C VAL A 5 1.24 6.77 -13.26
N GLY A 6 0.17 6.36 -12.60
CA GLY A 6 0.17 5.33 -11.55
C GLY A 6 -0.28 4.00 -12.11
N LEU A 7 0.42 2.93 -11.73
CA LEU A 7 0.11 1.56 -12.12
C LEU A 7 0.03 0.67 -10.89
N ASP A 8 -1.17 0.24 -10.55
CA ASP A 8 -1.38 -0.77 -9.51
C ASP A 8 -1.33 -2.18 -10.13
N ILE A 9 -0.36 -2.97 -9.69
CA ILE A 9 -0.11 -4.33 -10.19
C ILE A 9 -0.72 -5.34 -9.23
N GLY A 10 -2.06 -5.44 -9.26
CA GLY A 10 -2.81 -6.35 -8.41
C GLY A 10 -2.86 -7.79 -8.93
N THR A 11 -3.25 -8.74 -8.06
CA THR A 11 -3.38 -10.17 -8.42
C THR A 11 -4.71 -10.52 -9.09
N SER A 12 -5.74 -9.69 -8.97
CA SER A 12 -7.01 -9.84 -9.69
C SER A 12 -7.07 -8.99 -10.95
N LYS A 13 -6.72 -7.72 -10.82
CA LYS A 13 -6.69 -6.73 -11.91
C LYS A 13 -5.44 -5.87 -11.82
N ILE A 14 -5.03 -5.36 -12.96
CA ILE A 14 -4.02 -4.31 -13.11
C ILE A 14 -4.78 -3.04 -13.47
N VAL A 15 -4.49 -1.95 -12.78
CA VAL A 15 -5.13 -0.65 -13.01
C VAL A 15 -4.08 0.41 -13.30
N ALA A 16 -4.25 1.13 -14.40
CA ALA A 16 -3.44 2.29 -14.76
C ALA A 16 -4.29 3.56 -14.66
N LEU A 17 -3.77 4.60 -14.00
CA LEU A 17 -4.37 5.94 -13.99
C LEU A 17 -3.41 6.93 -14.61
N VAL A 18 -3.96 7.80 -15.45
CA VAL A 18 -3.27 8.98 -15.98
C VAL A 18 -3.87 10.22 -15.33
N ALA A 19 -3.02 11.01 -14.70
CA ALA A 19 -3.38 12.27 -14.08
C ALA A 19 -2.65 13.42 -14.74
N GLU A 20 -3.33 14.53 -14.92
CA GLU A 20 -2.76 15.83 -15.29
C GLU A 20 -2.56 16.67 -14.04
N VAL A 21 -1.43 17.36 -13.97
CA VAL A 21 -1.16 18.36 -12.93
C VAL A 21 -1.24 19.74 -13.58
N ASP A 22 -2.14 20.57 -13.08
CA ASP A 22 -2.30 21.92 -13.57
C ASP A 22 -1.20 22.88 -13.06
N ASN A 23 -1.28 24.13 -13.45
CA ASN A 23 -0.29 25.14 -13.06
C ASN A 23 -0.37 25.55 -11.58
N TYR A 24 -1.43 25.19 -10.90
CA TYR A 24 -1.66 25.44 -9.46
C TYR A 24 -1.25 24.26 -8.60
N GLY A 25 -0.89 23.13 -9.22
CA GLY A 25 -0.53 21.89 -8.53
C GLY A 25 -1.71 20.93 -8.30
N ASP A 26 -2.92 21.29 -8.75
CA ASP A 26 -4.09 20.41 -8.64
C ASP A 26 -3.99 19.24 -9.63
N THR A 27 -4.39 18.07 -9.16
CA THR A 27 -4.28 16.82 -9.93
C THR A 27 -5.66 16.35 -10.38
N HIS A 28 -5.81 16.14 -11.71
CA HIS A 28 -7.04 15.68 -12.33
C HIS A 28 -6.81 14.33 -13.04
N ILE A 29 -7.59 13.33 -12.70
CA ILE A 29 -7.54 12.03 -13.38
C ILE A 29 -8.26 12.15 -14.73
N VAL A 30 -7.51 11.92 -15.80
CA VAL A 30 -7.99 12.08 -17.19
C VAL A 30 -8.08 10.76 -17.95
N GLY A 31 -7.45 9.68 -17.44
CA GLY A 31 -7.48 8.36 -18.06
C GLY A 31 -7.40 7.23 -17.06
N ILE A 32 -8.11 6.16 -17.36
CA ILE A 32 -8.05 4.90 -16.63
C ILE A 32 -8.02 3.75 -17.63
N GLY A 33 -7.21 2.75 -17.34
CA GLY A 33 -7.20 1.49 -18.06
C GLY A 33 -7.12 0.31 -17.10
N GLU A 34 -7.80 -0.77 -17.44
CA GLU A 34 -7.91 -1.96 -16.61
C GLU A 34 -7.66 -3.22 -17.42
N ALA A 35 -6.96 -4.16 -16.82
CA ALA A 35 -6.77 -5.48 -17.39
C ALA A 35 -6.91 -6.56 -16.31
N LYS A 36 -7.51 -7.70 -16.67
CA LYS A 36 -7.47 -8.87 -15.80
C LYS A 36 -6.02 -9.29 -15.59
N SER A 37 -5.61 -9.43 -14.34
CA SER A 37 -4.24 -9.83 -14.01
C SER A 37 -3.99 -11.28 -14.42
N GLN A 38 -2.82 -11.51 -15.00
CA GLN A 38 -2.35 -12.84 -15.41
C GLN A 38 -0.86 -12.96 -15.11
N GLY A 39 -0.43 -14.10 -14.59
CA GLY A 39 0.99 -14.34 -14.29
C GLY A 39 1.51 -13.58 -13.06
N ILE A 40 0.62 -13.19 -12.17
CA ILE A 40 0.92 -12.57 -10.87
C ILE A 40 0.17 -13.33 -9.78
N ASP A 41 0.86 -13.75 -8.74
CA ASP A 41 0.28 -14.37 -7.56
C ASP A 41 0.95 -13.84 -6.29
N LYS A 42 0.15 -13.49 -5.28
CA LYS A 42 0.59 -12.97 -3.98
C LYS A 42 1.63 -11.84 -4.07
N GLY A 43 1.44 -10.95 -5.05
CA GLY A 43 2.36 -9.84 -5.33
C GLY A 43 3.64 -10.21 -6.05
N SER A 44 3.79 -11.46 -6.49
CA SER A 44 4.98 -11.96 -7.20
C SER A 44 4.66 -12.30 -8.65
N VAL A 45 5.58 -12.00 -9.56
CA VAL A 45 5.47 -12.37 -10.97
C VAL A 45 5.78 -13.86 -11.11
N THR A 46 4.80 -14.64 -11.55
CA THR A 46 4.91 -16.09 -11.80
C THR A 46 5.06 -16.40 -13.29
N LYS A 47 4.61 -15.49 -14.17
CA LYS A 47 4.71 -15.65 -15.63
C LYS A 47 4.89 -14.29 -16.30
N LEU A 48 6.15 -14.00 -16.66
CA LEU A 48 6.58 -12.69 -17.15
C LEU A 48 5.77 -12.20 -18.36
N ASP A 49 5.65 -13.03 -19.42
CA ASP A 49 4.97 -12.65 -20.67
C ASP A 49 3.48 -12.36 -20.48
N SER A 50 2.82 -13.11 -19.59
CA SER A 50 1.40 -12.89 -19.32
C SER A 50 1.20 -11.61 -18.52
N ALA A 51 2.06 -11.35 -17.53
CA ALA A 51 2.02 -10.16 -16.70
C ALA A 51 2.34 -8.89 -17.52
N SER A 52 3.37 -8.92 -18.36
CA SER A 52 3.72 -7.78 -19.22
C SER A 52 2.64 -7.43 -20.23
N LYS A 53 1.97 -8.43 -20.82
CA LYS A 53 0.83 -8.20 -21.72
C LYS A 53 -0.37 -7.58 -21.00
N ALA A 54 -0.65 -8.02 -19.78
CA ALA A 54 -1.73 -7.44 -18.98
C ALA A 54 -1.42 -5.98 -18.57
N ILE A 55 -0.18 -5.67 -18.18
CA ILE A 55 0.30 -4.30 -17.93
C ILE A 55 0.17 -3.45 -19.20
N GLN A 56 0.65 -3.95 -20.34
CA GLN A 56 0.58 -3.23 -21.61
C GLN A 56 -0.87 -2.93 -22.00
N LYS A 57 -1.80 -3.87 -21.77
CA LYS A 57 -3.22 -3.66 -22.07
C LYS A 57 -3.81 -2.54 -21.23
N ALA A 58 -3.58 -2.56 -19.91
CA ALA A 58 -4.09 -1.52 -19.00
C ALA A 58 -3.52 -0.13 -19.36
N LEU A 59 -2.22 -0.04 -19.64
CA LEU A 59 -1.59 1.23 -19.99
C LEU A 59 -2.07 1.77 -21.34
N LYS A 60 -2.25 0.92 -22.35
CA LYS A 60 -2.82 1.35 -23.66
C LYS A 60 -4.25 1.87 -23.53
N GLU A 61 -5.09 1.21 -22.75
CA GLU A 61 -6.45 1.67 -22.49
C GLU A 61 -6.45 3.06 -21.80
N ALA A 62 -5.54 3.26 -20.84
CA ALA A 62 -5.36 4.56 -20.19
C ALA A 62 -4.81 5.64 -21.14
N GLU A 63 -3.90 5.29 -22.07
CA GLU A 63 -3.42 6.18 -23.14
C GLU A 63 -4.55 6.60 -24.07
N GLU A 64 -5.34 5.65 -24.56
CA GLU A 64 -6.46 5.88 -25.45
C GLU A 64 -7.51 6.80 -24.81
N MET A 65 -7.83 6.58 -23.53
CA MET A 65 -8.80 7.40 -22.79
C MET A 65 -8.30 8.82 -22.54
N SER A 66 -7.04 8.97 -22.11
CA SER A 66 -6.47 10.26 -21.73
C SER A 66 -5.99 11.08 -22.93
N GLY A 67 -5.71 10.47 -24.07
CA GLY A 67 -5.01 11.07 -25.20
C GLY A 67 -3.53 11.37 -24.96
N HIS A 68 -2.98 10.94 -23.82
CA HIS A 68 -1.57 11.14 -23.47
C HIS A 68 -0.75 9.90 -23.76
N ARG A 69 0.41 10.09 -24.39
CA ARG A 69 1.41 9.04 -24.49
C ARG A 69 2.08 8.79 -23.14
N ILE A 70 2.18 7.54 -22.73
CA ILE A 70 2.82 7.11 -21.49
C ILE A 70 4.26 6.69 -21.79
N ASP A 71 5.24 7.39 -21.25
CA ASP A 71 6.65 7.03 -21.36
C ASP A 71 7.16 6.29 -20.13
N GLY A 72 6.55 6.52 -18.95
CA GLY A 72 6.95 5.89 -17.69
C GLY A 72 5.87 5.93 -16.63
N VAL A 73 6.02 5.05 -15.64
CA VAL A 73 5.01 4.77 -14.63
C VAL A 73 5.59 4.69 -13.22
N PHE A 74 4.80 5.11 -12.23
CA PHE A 74 5.00 4.76 -10.82
C PHE A 74 4.20 3.50 -10.51
N ILE A 75 4.79 2.55 -9.78
CA ILE A 75 4.17 1.26 -9.55
C ILE A 75 3.93 0.98 -8.07
N SER A 76 2.86 0.22 -7.77
CA SER A 76 2.67 -0.42 -6.47
C SER A 76 3.61 -1.62 -6.30
N ILE A 77 4.13 -1.77 -5.08
CA ILE A 77 4.83 -2.99 -4.65
C ILE A 77 4.06 -3.58 -3.47
N SER A 78 3.66 -4.83 -3.60
CA SER A 78 2.96 -5.58 -2.56
C SER A 78 3.42 -7.04 -2.60
N GLY A 79 3.21 -7.77 -1.52
CA GLY A 79 3.48 -9.20 -1.45
C GLY A 79 4.18 -9.62 -0.17
N VAL A 80 4.28 -10.94 0.03
CA VAL A 80 4.83 -11.56 1.24
C VAL A 80 6.30 -11.27 1.50
N HIS A 81 6.99 -10.72 0.51
CA HIS A 81 8.40 -10.31 0.58
C HIS A 81 8.60 -8.90 1.14
N ILE A 82 7.53 -8.22 1.50
CA ILE A 82 7.59 -6.92 2.18
C ILE A 82 7.88 -7.14 3.65
N LYS A 83 8.91 -6.44 4.15
CA LYS A 83 9.24 -6.35 5.58
C LYS A 83 9.32 -4.89 5.98
N SER A 84 9.00 -4.61 7.23
CA SER A 84 9.28 -3.31 7.84
C SER A 84 9.96 -3.48 9.19
N GLN A 85 10.72 -2.48 9.57
CA GLN A 85 11.35 -2.38 10.88
C GLN A 85 11.54 -0.92 11.27
N ASN A 86 11.62 -0.66 12.55
CA ASN A 86 11.95 0.65 13.07
C ASN A 86 13.38 0.64 13.57
N GLU A 87 14.14 1.67 13.18
CA GLU A 87 15.51 1.89 13.63
C GLU A 87 15.63 3.22 14.35
N ARG A 88 16.38 3.23 15.44
CA ARG A 88 16.79 4.46 16.11
C ARG A 88 18.28 4.66 15.93
N ASP A 89 18.66 5.86 15.55
CA ASP A 89 20.07 6.24 15.54
C ASP A 89 20.27 7.66 16.11
N THR A 90 21.48 7.93 16.52
CA THR A 90 21.90 9.17 17.17
C THR A 90 23.19 9.67 16.56
N ILE A 91 23.29 10.98 16.33
CA ILE A 91 24.51 11.63 15.86
C ILE A 91 24.87 12.80 16.78
N SER A 92 26.15 12.93 17.10
CA SER A 92 26.66 14.14 17.72
C SER A 92 26.83 15.21 16.64
N ILE A 93 26.23 16.38 16.86
CA ILE A 93 26.31 17.53 15.95
C ILE A 93 27.67 18.21 16.16
N SER A 94 27.95 18.63 17.38
CA SER A 94 29.18 19.31 17.79
C SER A 94 29.35 19.20 19.31
N PRO A 95 30.57 19.32 19.85
CA PRO A 95 30.81 19.44 21.29
C PRO A 95 30.14 20.67 21.93
N GLN A 96 29.89 21.73 21.14
CA GLN A 96 29.11 22.88 21.52
C GLN A 96 27.84 22.93 20.68
N PRO A 97 26.70 23.44 21.24
CA PRO A 97 25.48 23.54 20.46
C PRO A 97 25.69 24.31 19.17
N SER A 98 25.23 23.71 18.07
CA SER A 98 25.30 24.27 16.72
C SER A 98 24.03 23.95 15.95
N ASP A 99 23.78 24.68 14.87
CA ASP A 99 22.58 24.53 14.08
C ASP A 99 22.59 23.18 13.33
N VAL A 100 21.45 22.52 13.33
CA VAL A 100 21.20 21.31 12.54
C VAL A 100 21.04 21.72 11.08
N ASP A 101 21.87 21.18 10.21
CA ASP A 101 21.76 21.33 8.77
C ASP A 101 21.25 20.07 8.08
N GLU A 102 20.95 20.17 6.78
CA GLU A 102 20.51 19.05 5.97
C GLU A 102 21.49 17.88 5.98
N GLN A 103 22.80 18.14 6.01
CA GLN A 103 23.84 17.11 5.97
C GLN A 103 23.89 16.27 7.25
N ILE A 104 23.58 16.90 8.41
CA ILE A 104 23.49 16.20 9.69
C ILE A 104 22.31 15.24 9.69
N VAL A 105 21.13 15.69 9.21
CA VAL A 105 19.94 14.86 9.08
C VAL A 105 20.21 13.70 8.10
N GLU A 106 20.85 13.96 6.96
CA GLU A 106 21.21 12.93 5.97
C GLU A 106 22.10 11.85 6.56
N ARG A 107 23.16 12.23 7.19
CA ARG A 107 24.08 11.28 7.83
C ARG A 107 23.37 10.43 8.89
N LEU A 108 22.44 11.04 9.65
CA LEU A 108 21.66 10.31 10.65
C LEU A 108 20.74 9.25 9.99
N LEU A 109 20.03 9.63 8.93
CA LEU A 109 19.15 8.71 8.19
C LEU A 109 19.92 7.62 7.45
N GLU A 110 21.07 7.96 6.82
CA GLU A 110 21.95 6.97 6.18
C GLU A 110 22.45 5.91 7.17
N ARG A 111 22.78 6.32 8.40
CA ARG A 111 23.20 5.40 9.46
C ARG A 111 22.07 4.48 9.90
N ALA A 112 20.85 5.01 10.07
CA ALA A 112 19.68 4.20 10.39
C ALA A 112 19.39 3.17 9.28
N VAL A 113 19.45 3.61 8.01
CA VAL A 113 19.30 2.72 6.84
C VAL A 113 20.38 1.65 6.80
N ALA A 114 21.62 2.00 7.12
CA ALA A 114 22.75 1.04 7.12
C ALA A 114 22.53 -0.09 8.14
N LYS A 115 21.91 0.18 9.30
CA LYS A 115 21.56 -0.85 10.30
C LYS A 115 20.48 -1.81 9.78
N ALA A 116 19.52 -1.30 8.99
CA ALA A 116 18.44 -2.10 8.43
C ALA A 116 18.82 -2.89 7.17
N LYS A 117 20.01 -2.68 6.63
CA LYS A 117 20.45 -3.26 5.35
C LYS A 117 20.62 -4.77 5.46
N GLU A 118 19.97 -5.50 4.54
CA GLU A 118 20.10 -6.95 4.36
C GLU A 118 20.40 -7.23 2.87
N GLU A 119 21.30 -8.16 2.55
CA GLU A 119 21.71 -8.45 1.17
C GLU A 119 20.55 -8.89 0.25
N SER A 120 19.55 -9.58 0.82
CA SER A 120 18.40 -10.09 0.09
C SER A 120 17.25 -9.09 -0.07
N TYR A 121 17.37 -7.89 0.52
CA TYR A 121 16.31 -6.87 0.55
C TYR A 121 16.82 -5.52 0.05
N ASP A 122 15.99 -4.83 -0.72
CA ASP A 122 16.20 -3.44 -1.14
C ASP A 122 15.26 -2.52 -0.35
N ILE A 123 15.71 -1.33 -0.02
CA ILE A 123 14.91 -0.33 0.70
C ILE A 123 13.91 0.29 -0.27
N LEU A 124 12.63 0.23 0.07
CA LEU A 124 11.55 0.92 -0.63
C LEU A 124 11.31 2.31 -0.06
N HIS A 125 11.17 2.41 1.26
CA HIS A 125 10.88 3.65 1.96
C HIS A 125 11.72 3.78 3.22
N THR A 126 12.15 5.01 3.50
CA THR A 126 12.82 5.44 4.73
C THR A 126 12.05 6.63 5.27
N ILE A 127 11.31 6.43 6.35
CA ILE A 127 10.34 7.38 6.87
C ILE A 127 10.76 7.85 8.27
N PRO A 128 11.31 9.06 8.43
CA PRO A 128 11.54 9.65 9.74
C PRO A 128 10.21 9.80 10.48
N ARG A 129 10.18 9.40 11.74
CA ARG A 129 8.95 9.43 12.54
C ARG A 129 8.98 10.51 13.61
N ASN A 130 10.11 10.68 14.25
CA ASN A 130 10.29 11.61 15.34
C ASN A 130 11.76 11.95 15.46
N PHE A 131 12.08 13.23 15.57
CA PHE A 131 13.42 13.70 15.90
C PHE A 131 13.46 14.13 17.37
N ILE A 132 14.60 13.88 18.00
CA ILE A 132 14.90 14.29 19.38
C ILE A 132 16.19 15.10 19.33
N LEU A 133 16.13 16.35 19.72
CA LEU A 133 17.30 17.24 19.77
C LEU A 133 17.66 17.49 21.23
N ASP A 134 18.83 17.01 21.67
CA ASP A 134 19.23 16.89 23.06
C ASP A 134 18.17 16.12 23.87
N ASP A 135 17.34 16.79 24.67
CA ASP A 135 16.26 16.18 25.45
C ASP A 135 14.85 16.60 24.98
N GLN A 136 14.76 17.35 23.88
CA GLN A 136 13.50 17.79 23.30
C GLN A 136 12.96 16.77 22.31
N GLU A 137 11.84 16.13 22.63
CA GLU A 137 11.11 15.18 21.78
C GLU A 137 10.05 15.87 20.91
N GLY A 138 9.49 15.13 19.93
CA GLY A 138 8.36 15.57 19.12
C GLY A 138 8.73 16.57 18.02
N ILE A 139 9.99 16.64 17.64
CA ILE A 139 10.44 17.51 16.56
C ILE A 139 10.15 16.80 15.23
N LEU A 140 9.38 17.46 14.36
CA LEU A 140 9.07 16.97 13.01
C LEU A 140 10.15 17.40 12.00
N ASP A 141 10.61 18.64 12.07
CA ASP A 141 11.72 19.18 11.26
C ASP A 141 12.79 19.79 12.16
N PRO A 142 13.97 19.16 12.28
CA PRO A 142 15.03 19.66 13.14
C PRO A 142 15.91 20.71 12.47
N ILE A 143 15.77 20.97 11.15
CA ILE A 143 16.65 21.89 10.42
C ILE A 143 16.51 23.32 10.93
N GLY A 144 17.67 23.95 11.19
CA GLY A 144 17.73 25.30 11.74
C GLY A 144 17.55 25.39 13.26
N LEU A 145 17.25 24.27 13.93
CA LEU A 145 17.29 24.21 15.40
C LEU A 145 18.72 24.04 15.90
N THR A 146 19.01 24.56 17.07
CA THR A 146 20.36 24.51 17.68
C THR A 146 20.43 23.44 18.76
N GLY A 147 21.44 22.55 18.68
CA GLY A 147 21.64 21.49 19.67
C GLY A 147 23.01 20.81 19.53
N SER A 148 23.26 19.83 20.39
CA SER A 148 24.54 19.08 20.43
C SER A 148 24.37 17.64 19.95
N ARG A 149 23.18 17.05 20.11
CA ARG A 149 22.87 15.67 19.80
C ARG A 149 21.50 15.56 19.10
N LEU A 150 21.50 14.94 17.93
CA LEU A 150 20.27 14.65 17.19
C LEU A 150 20.02 13.14 17.14
N GLU A 151 18.83 12.72 17.51
CA GLU A 151 18.33 11.33 17.37
C GLU A 151 17.15 11.29 16.42
N CYS A 152 16.92 10.17 15.78
CA CYS A 152 15.75 9.93 14.95
C CYS A 152 15.26 8.49 15.05
N ASP A 153 13.94 8.34 15.20
CA ASP A 153 13.24 7.08 14.95
C ASP A 153 12.82 7.03 13.47
N VAL A 154 13.19 5.97 12.79
CA VAL A 154 12.96 5.81 11.34
C VAL A 154 12.18 4.53 11.08
N HIS A 155 11.05 4.62 10.37
CA HIS A 155 10.34 3.46 9.84
C HIS A 155 10.90 3.11 8.47
N ILE A 156 11.39 1.87 8.31
CA ILE A 156 12.04 1.40 7.08
C ILE A 156 11.23 0.27 6.50
N ILE A 157 10.81 0.43 5.23
CA ILE A 157 10.10 -0.60 4.47
C ILE A 157 11.04 -1.12 3.39
N LYS A 158 11.16 -2.43 3.30
CA LYS A 158 12.05 -3.12 2.35
C LYS A 158 11.35 -4.27 1.64
N ALA A 159 11.81 -4.59 0.45
CA ALA A 159 11.27 -5.66 -0.39
C ALA A 159 12.38 -6.60 -0.86
N GLY A 160 12.05 -7.87 -1.04
CA GLY A 160 12.97 -8.88 -1.55
C GLY A 160 13.50 -8.51 -2.95
N VAL A 161 14.82 -8.41 -3.11
CA VAL A 161 15.50 -7.93 -4.33
C VAL A 161 15.07 -8.68 -5.59
N SER A 162 15.02 -10.01 -5.53
CA SER A 162 14.69 -10.83 -6.70
C SER A 162 13.25 -10.62 -7.18
N LEU A 163 12.30 -10.50 -6.23
CA LEU A 163 10.89 -10.29 -6.54
C LEU A 163 10.65 -8.89 -7.08
N LEU A 164 11.32 -7.90 -6.49
CA LEU A 164 11.29 -6.52 -6.95
C LEU A 164 11.79 -6.40 -8.40
N ARG A 165 12.96 -6.98 -8.70
CA ARG A 165 13.52 -6.99 -10.05
C ARG A 165 12.60 -7.66 -11.08
N ASN A 166 11.87 -8.70 -10.69
CA ASN A 166 10.91 -9.35 -11.59
C ASN A 166 9.75 -8.42 -11.95
N VAL A 167 9.23 -7.65 -10.99
CA VAL A 167 8.19 -6.65 -11.26
C VAL A 167 8.72 -5.54 -12.16
N GLU A 168 9.90 -5.00 -11.86
CA GLU A 168 10.57 -3.96 -12.68
C GLU A 168 10.80 -4.44 -14.13
N ARG A 169 11.30 -5.67 -14.26
CA ARG A 169 11.50 -6.29 -15.58
C ARG A 169 10.20 -6.44 -16.34
N THR A 170 9.10 -6.78 -15.65
CA THR A 170 7.79 -6.94 -16.28
C THR A 170 7.29 -5.62 -16.88
N VAL A 171 7.47 -4.50 -16.18
CA VAL A 171 7.17 -3.15 -16.67
C VAL A 171 8.04 -2.79 -17.88
N SER A 172 9.34 -3.08 -17.79
CA SER A 172 10.27 -2.83 -18.90
C SER A 172 9.93 -3.64 -20.16
N VAL A 173 9.57 -4.92 -20.00
CA VAL A 173 9.15 -5.80 -21.12
C VAL A 173 7.81 -5.33 -21.70
N ALA A 174 6.92 -4.73 -20.91
CA ALA A 174 5.71 -4.09 -21.38
C ALA A 174 5.98 -2.82 -22.23
N GLY A 175 7.21 -2.30 -22.24
CA GLY A 175 7.65 -1.17 -23.06
C GLY A 175 7.66 0.19 -22.34
N TYR A 176 7.54 0.21 -21.01
CA TYR A 176 7.44 1.44 -20.22
C TYR A 176 8.63 1.60 -19.26
N LYS A 177 9.00 2.86 -18.97
CA LYS A 177 10.03 3.19 -17.99
C LYS A 177 9.46 3.12 -16.57
N LEU A 178 10.23 2.60 -15.64
CA LEU A 178 9.94 2.70 -14.22
C LEU A 178 10.39 4.07 -13.71
N LEU A 179 9.46 4.86 -13.16
CA LEU A 179 9.74 6.17 -12.56
C LEU A 179 9.86 6.11 -11.03
N GLY A 180 9.14 5.20 -10.39
CA GLY A 180 9.20 5.02 -8.95
C GLY A 180 8.43 3.81 -8.47
N ARG A 181 8.68 3.45 -7.21
CA ARG A 181 8.09 2.29 -6.52
C ARG A 181 7.46 2.74 -5.22
N VAL A 182 6.26 2.31 -4.95
CA VAL A 182 5.53 2.67 -3.73
C VAL A 182 5.00 1.39 -3.08
N PHE A 183 5.18 1.23 -1.77
CA PHE A 183 4.49 0.16 -1.05
C PHE A 183 2.97 0.37 -1.11
N ALA A 184 2.23 -0.65 -1.55
CA ALA A 184 0.80 -0.54 -1.79
C ALA A 184 0.01 -0.10 -0.54
N GLY A 185 0.41 -0.56 0.66
CA GLY A 185 -0.22 -0.13 1.90
C GLY A 185 -0.09 1.36 2.18
N LEU A 186 1.09 1.96 1.91
CA LEU A 186 1.27 3.42 2.02
C LEU A 186 0.45 4.16 0.97
N ALA A 187 0.41 3.66 -0.27
CA ALA A 187 -0.41 4.26 -1.32
C ALA A 187 -1.90 4.26 -0.93
N SER A 188 -2.42 3.12 -0.49
CA SER A 188 -3.81 3.02 -0.03
C SER A 188 -4.11 3.95 1.15
N ALA A 189 -3.16 4.10 2.08
CA ALA A 189 -3.26 5.02 3.21
C ALA A 189 -3.35 6.48 2.74
N GLU A 190 -2.47 6.89 1.83
CA GLU A 190 -2.40 8.25 1.32
C GLU A 190 -3.68 8.69 0.60
N SER A 191 -4.36 7.76 -0.04
CA SER A 191 -5.64 8.07 -0.70
C SER A 191 -6.85 7.98 0.21
N SER A 192 -6.81 7.19 1.28
CA SER A 192 -8.02 6.81 2.04
C SER A 192 -8.09 7.37 3.46
N LEU A 193 -6.97 7.84 4.01
CA LEU A 193 -6.90 8.42 5.35
C LEU A 193 -6.91 9.94 5.29
N THR A 194 -7.46 10.56 6.34
CA THR A 194 -7.31 11.99 6.59
C THR A 194 -6.06 12.24 7.45
N GLU A 195 -5.53 13.46 7.42
CA GLU A 195 -4.40 13.84 8.28
C GLU A 195 -4.75 13.77 9.76
N GLU A 196 -5.99 14.10 10.13
CA GLU A 196 -6.48 13.97 11.49
C GLU A 196 -6.43 12.53 12.00
N GLU A 197 -6.93 11.57 11.19
CA GLU A 197 -6.84 10.15 11.52
C GLU A 197 -5.39 9.67 11.69
N LYS A 198 -4.48 10.11 10.81
CA LYS A 198 -3.06 9.77 10.93
C LYS A 198 -2.46 10.31 12.23
N LEU A 199 -2.79 11.55 12.62
CA LEU A 199 -2.33 12.19 13.86
C LEU A 199 -2.87 11.48 15.11
N GLU A 200 -4.16 11.16 15.15
CA GLU A 200 -4.79 10.46 16.26
C GLU A 200 -4.38 8.99 16.37
N GLY A 201 -3.79 8.45 15.29
CA GLY A 201 -3.41 7.05 15.15
C GLY A 201 -4.55 6.20 14.61
N VAL A 202 -4.27 5.52 13.49
CA VAL A 202 -5.24 4.72 12.72
C VAL A 202 -4.59 3.49 12.12
N LEU A 203 -5.33 2.40 12.07
CA LEU A 203 -4.94 1.19 11.36
C LEU A 203 -5.60 1.15 9.98
N LEU A 204 -4.82 1.28 8.90
CA LEU A 204 -5.30 0.98 7.55
C LEU A 204 -5.15 -0.50 7.25
N ILE A 205 -6.19 -1.12 6.68
CA ILE A 205 -6.21 -2.51 6.21
C ILE A 205 -6.70 -2.51 4.75
N ASP A 206 -5.80 -2.73 3.80
CA ASP A 206 -6.12 -2.87 2.37
C ASP A 206 -6.24 -4.35 2.01
N ILE A 207 -7.47 -4.85 1.96
CA ILE A 207 -7.77 -6.26 1.70
C ILE A 207 -7.92 -6.47 0.20
N GLY A 208 -6.83 -6.92 -0.43
CA GLY A 208 -6.78 -7.24 -1.85
C GLY A 208 -7.34 -8.63 -2.19
N HIS A 209 -6.99 -9.12 -3.37
CA HIS A 209 -7.41 -10.43 -3.86
C HIS A 209 -6.64 -11.59 -3.19
N SER A 210 -5.32 -11.57 -3.18
CA SER A 210 -4.48 -12.66 -2.65
C SER A 210 -3.64 -12.25 -1.44
N VAL A 211 -3.54 -10.96 -1.17
CA VAL A 211 -2.78 -10.40 -0.06
C VAL A 211 -3.54 -9.24 0.57
N THR A 212 -3.23 -8.97 1.82
CA THR A 212 -3.69 -7.78 2.55
C THR A 212 -2.49 -6.98 2.98
N ASN A 213 -2.46 -5.70 2.65
CA ASN A 213 -1.47 -4.75 3.15
C ASN A 213 -2.06 -4.01 4.35
N PHE A 214 -1.23 -3.67 5.31
CA PHE A 214 -1.67 -2.86 6.45
C PHE A 214 -0.59 -1.85 6.83
N VAL A 215 -1.04 -0.72 7.37
CA VAL A 215 -0.19 0.34 7.92
C VAL A 215 -0.85 0.88 9.17
N LEU A 216 -0.14 0.84 10.29
CA LEU A 216 -0.52 1.50 11.51
C LEU A 216 0.18 2.86 11.59
N TYR A 217 -0.59 3.91 11.65
CA TYR A 217 -0.12 5.27 11.91
C TYR A 217 -0.17 5.58 13.40
N HIS A 218 0.82 6.30 13.87
CA HIS A 218 0.89 6.83 15.23
C HIS A 218 1.61 8.17 15.22
N ASN A 219 0.98 9.20 15.78
CA ASN A 219 1.49 10.58 15.77
C ASN A 219 1.79 11.09 14.34
N GLY A 220 0.89 10.85 13.41
CA GLY A 220 1.00 11.31 12.02
C GLY A 220 1.90 10.47 11.11
N GLN A 221 2.68 9.53 11.64
CA GLN A 221 3.67 8.78 10.87
C GLN A 221 3.42 7.27 10.89
N PRO A 222 3.76 6.55 9.80
CA PRO A 222 3.72 5.09 9.77
C PRO A 222 4.64 4.51 10.86
N ALA A 223 4.10 3.62 11.66
CA ALA A 223 4.80 3.01 12.78
C ALA A 223 4.99 1.50 12.65
N VAL A 224 4.01 0.82 12.06
CA VAL A 224 4.07 -0.60 11.70
C VAL A 224 3.45 -0.76 10.34
N SER A 225 4.08 -1.53 9.47
CA SER A 225 3.53 -1.83 8.16
C SER A 225 3.89 -3.24 7.72
N GLY A 226 3.12 -3.79 6.79
CA GLY A 226 3.42 -5.12 6.29
C GLY A 226 2.35 -5.67 5.36
N THR A 227 2.59 -6.91 4.96
CA THR A 227 1.68 -7.69 4.12
C THR A 227 1.38 -9.04 4.75
N VAL A 228 0.14 -9.48 4.64
CA VAL A 228 -0.35 -10.80 5.04
C VAL A 228 -0.78 -11.58 3.79
N PRO A 229 -0.41 -12.87 3.62
CA PRO A 229 -0.74 -13.67 2.43
C PRO A 229 -2.18 -14.21 2.44
N ILE A 230 -3.12 -13.38 2.85
CA ILE A 230 -4.55 -13.67 2.88
C ILE A 230 -5.28 -12.51 2.22
N GLY A 231 -6.23 -12.81 1.35
CA GLY A 231 -7.10 -11.86 0.69
C GLY A 231 -8.43 -12.52 0.28
N GLY A 232 -9.26 -11.82 -0.49
CA GLY A 232 -10.58 -12.28 -0.88
C GLY A 232 -10.61 -13.61 -1.61
N TYR A 233 -9.54 -13.98 -2.33
CA TYR A 233 -9.43 -15.28 -3.00
C TYR A 233 -9.28 -16.46 -2.05
N ASN A 234 -8.70 -16.25 -0.86
CA ASN A 234 -8.66 -17.29 0.15
C ASN A 234 -10.08 -17.65 0.61
N ILE A 235 -10.94 -16.64 0.82
CA ILE A 235 -12.37 -16.84 1.12
C ILE A 235 -13.04 -17.65 0.01
N THR A 236 -12.82 -17.29 -1.25
CA THR A 236 -13.37 -18.00 -2.42
C THR A 236 -12.97 -19.46 -2.43
N ARG A 237 -11.69 -19.76 -2.17
CA ARG A 237 -11.18 -21.12 -2.12
C ARG A 237 -11.77 -21.94 -0.96
N ASP A 238 -11.96 -21.32 0.18
CA ASP A 238 -12.56 -21.98 1.34
C ASP A 238 -14.02 -22.33 1.07
N LEU A 239 -14.79 -21.41 0.49
CA LEU A 239 -16.17 -21.66 0.05
C LEU A 239 -16.24 -22.77 -1.01
N ALA A 240 -15.33 -22.75 -2.00
CA ALA A 240 -15.27 -23.78 -3.04
C ALA A 240 -14.99 -25.17 -2.46
N HIS A 241 -14.09 -25.25 -1.46
CA HIS A 241 -13.76 -26.50 -0.78
C HIS A 241 -14.89 -27.00 0.11
N PHE A 242 -15.42 -26.11 0.95
CA PHE A 242 -16.47 -26.43 1.93
C PHE A 242 -17.76 -26.87 1.25
N LEU A 243 -18.21 -26.12 0.22
CA LEU A 243 -19.45 -26.39 -0.51
C LEU A 243 -19.28 -27.39 -1.65
N LYS A 244 -18.06 -27.85 -1.95
CA LYS A 244 -17.73 -28.73 -3.08
C LYS A 244 -18.22 -28.21 -4.44
N ILE A 245 -18.06 -26.90 -4.65
CA ILE A 245 -18.42 -26.17 -5.89
C ILE A 245 -17.18 -25.74 -6.67
N SER A 246 -17.36 -25.21 -7.88
CA SER A 246 -16.23 -24.63 -8.64
C SER A 246 -15.76 -23.30 -8.01
N THR A 247 -14.54 -22.89 -8.31
CA THR A 247 -14.01 -21.60 -7.83
C THR A 247 -14.80 -20.41 -8.38
N GLU A 248 -15.28 -20.53 -9.63
CA GLU A 248 -16.10 -19.52 -10.30
C GLU A 248 -17.44 -19.35 -9.58
N GLU A 249 -18.07 -20.49 -9.24
CA GLU A 249 -19.34 -20.51 -8.50
C GLU A 249 -19.13 -19.97 -7.07
N ALA A 250 -18.06 -20.34 -6.41
CA ALA A 250 -17.72 -19.82 -5.08
C ALA A 250 -17.49 -18.29 -5.09
N GLU A 251 -16.83 -17.77 -6.13
CA GLU A 251 -16.63 -16.32 -6.29
C GLU A 251 -17.98 -15.62 -6.52
N ARG A 252 -18.85 -16.16 -7.39
CA ARG A 252 -20.18 -15.64 -7.61
C ARG A 252 -20.99 -15.55 -6.31
N ILE A 253 -21.03 -16.66 -5.54
CA ILE A 253 -21.78 -16.74 -4.29
C ILE A 253 -21.21 -15.80 -3.24
N LYS A 254 -19.87 -15.70 -3.13
CA LYS A 254 -19.22 -14.74 -2.24
C LYS A 254 -19.66 -13.30 -2.54
N LEU A 255 -19.69 -12.91 -3.81
CA LEU A 255 -20.06 -11.56 -4.23
C LEU A 255 -21.55 -11.26 -4.08
N GLU A 256 -22.43 -12.24 -4.37
CA GLU A 256 -23.87 -12.04 -4.37
C GLU A 256 -24.52 -12.25 -2.99
N SER A 257 -24.00 -13.20 -2.20
CA SER A 257 -24.63 -13.67 -0.98
C SER A 257 -23.72 -13.74 0.24
N GLY A 258 -22.41 -13.50 0.07
CA GLY A 258 -21.43 -13.55 1.14
C GLY A 258 -21.68 -12.47 2.19
N VAL A 259 -21.50 -12.86 3.46
CA VAL A 259 -21.56 -11.94 4.62
C VAL A 259 -20.38 -12.24 5.53
N ALA A 260 -19.66 -11.19 5.92
CA ALA A 260 -18.44 -11.31 6.73
C ALA A 260 -18.73 -11.60 8.22
N PHE A 261 -19.91 -11.27 8.69
CA PHE A 261 -20.29 -11.36 10.10
C PHE A 261 -21.54 -12.20 10.28
N ILE A 262 -21.43 -13.32 10.96
CA ILE A 262 -22.48 -14.34 11.08
C ILE A 262 -23.73 -13.82 11.78
N GLU A 263 -23.58 -12.84 12.67
CA GLU A 263 -24.71 -12.25 13.42
C GLU A 263 -25.65 -11.42 12.52
N LEU A 264 -25.23 -11.06 11.31
CA LEU A 264 -26.04 -10.34 10.34
C LEU A 264 -26.90 -11.28 9.46
N VAL A 265 -26.85 -12.59 9.69
CA VAL A 265 -27.53 -13.58 8.84
C VAL A 265 -28.63 -14.29 9.60
N ASP A 266 -29.86 -14.21 9.10
CA ASP A 266 -30.98 -14.96 9.66
C ASP A 266 -30.84 -16.47 9.44
N GLU A 267 -31.27 -17.26 10.42
CA GLU A 267 -31.16 -18.73 10.41
C GLU A 267 -31.95 -19.39 9.26
N ILE A 268 -33.00 -18.74 8.78
CA ILE A 268 -33.87 -19.27 7.74
C ILE A 268 -33.37 -19.00 6.32
N GLU A 269 -32.41 -18.07 6.16
CA GLU A 269 -31.89 -17.68 4.85
C GLU A 269 -31.14 -18.82 4.17
N LYS A 270 -31.44 -19.06 2.90
CA LYS A 270 -30.79 -20.09 2.07
C LYS A 270 -30.25 -19.50 0.78
N VAL A 271 -29.12 -20.01 0.33
CA VAL A 271 -28.46 -19.64 -0.91
C VAL A 271 -28.46 -20.85 -1.86
N LYS A 272 -28.74 -20.56 -3.11
CA LYS A 272 -28.72 -21.53 -4.19
C LYS A 272 -27.29 -21.72 -4.69
N ILE A 273 -26.83 -22.96 -4.75
CA ILE A 273 -25.49 -23.33 -5.22
C ILE A 273 -25.58 -24.39 -6.29
N LYS A 274 -24.54 -24.48 -7.14
CA LYS A 274 -24.36 -25.55 -8.13
C LYS A 274 -23.21 -26.46 -7.70
N PRO A 275 -23.47 -27.64 -7.09
CA PRO A 275 -22.42 -28.57 -6.70
C PRO A 275 -21.62 -29.07 -7.92
N ARG A 276 -20.33 -29.37 -7.68
CA ARG A 276 -19.45 -29.87 -8.76
C ARG A 276 -19.86 -31.24 -9.21
N GLY A 277 -20.09 -31.42 -10.52
CA GLY A 277 -20.51 -32.70 -11.13
C GLY A 277 -21.98 -33.02 -10.97
N GLU A 278 -22.79 -32.12 -10.47
CA GLU A 278 -24.24 -32.27 -10.39
C GLU A 278 -24.95 -31.31 -11.35
N ASP A 279 -26.00 -31.78 -12.00
CA ASP A 279 -26.84 -30.95 -12.87
C ASP A 279 -27.91 -30.17 -12.07
N LYS A 280 -28.18 -30.63 -10.85
CA LYS A 280 -29.20 -30.01 -9.97
C LYS A 280 -28.58 -29.03 -9.00
N GLU A 281 -29.24 -27.89 -8.85
CA GLU A 281 -28.89 -26.91 -7.82
C GLU A 281 -29.30 -27.40 -6.43
N ALA A 282 -28.54 -27.05 -5.43
CA ALA A 282 -28.81 -27.33 -4.03
C ALA A 282 -29.03 -26.03 -3.24
N MET A 283 -29.77 -26.12 -2.16
CA MET A 283 -29.98 -25.00 -1.22
C MET A 283 -29.15 -25.22 0.03
N VAL A 284 -28.31 -24.25 0.39
CA VAL A 284 -27.50 -24.27 1.62
C VAL A 284 -27.88 -23.11 2.52
N PRO A 285 -27.81 -23.26 3.86
CA PRO A 285 -28.02 -22.15 4.78
C PRO A 285 -27.00 -21.03 4.53
N ARG A 286 -27.43 -19.78 4.39
CA ARG A 286 -26.54 -18.63 4.21
C ARG A 286 -25.59 -18.46 5.38
N ARG A 287 -26.03 -18.84 6.58
CA ARG A 287 -25.22 -18.82 7.80
C ARG A 287 -23.95 -19.66 7.66
N GLN A 288 -23.97 -20.80 6.96
CA GLN A 288 -22.77 -21.60 6.72
C GLN A 288 -21.74 -20.88 5.82
N LEU A 289 -22.23 -20.08 4.87
CA LEU A 289 -21.32 -19.24 4.06
C LEU A 289 -20.64 -18.19 4.94
N ALA A 290 -21.44 -17.51 5.77
CA ALA A 290 -20.95 -16.47 6.68
C ALA A 290 -19.92 -17.05 7.67
N GLU A 291 -20.16 -18.24 8.22
CA GLU A 291 -19.22 -18.91 9.10
C GLU A 291 -17.87 -19.19 8.46
N VAL A 292 -17.86 -19.74 7.24
CA VAL A 292 -16.61 -19.98 6.49
C VAL A 292 -15.88 -18.68 6.19
N ILE A 293 -16.61 -17.63 5.81
CA ILE A 293 -16.03 -16.32 5.51
C ILE A 293 -15.43 -15.71 6.77
N GLN A 294 -16.16 -15.71 7.88
CA GLN A 294 -15.73 -15.13 9.15
C GLN A 294 -14.48 -15.80 9.68
N ILE A 295 -14.39 -17.13 9.71
CA ILE A 295 -13.20 -17.88 10.12
C ILE A 295 -11.96 -17.43 9.33
N ARG A 296 -12.08 -17.21 8.02
CA ARG A 296 -10.96 -16.74 7.20
C ARG A 296 -10.57 -15.30 7.53
N LEU A 297 -11.53 -14.45 7.81
CA LEU A 297 -11.29 -13.07 8.21
C LEU A 297 -10.67 -12.98 9.62
N GLU A 298 -11.08 -13.84 10.54
CA GLU A 298 -10.45 -13.97 11.86
C GLU A 298 -8.97 -14.33 11.72
N GLU A 299 -8.61 -15.32 10.91
CA GLU A 299 -7.20 -15.66 10.63
C GLU A 299 -6.43 -14.47 10.03
N LEU A 300 -7.05 -13.70 9.14
CA LEU A 300 -6.44 -12.50 8.58
C LEU A 300 -6.14 -11.48 9.67
N MET A 301 -7.13 -11.17 10.52
CA MET A 301 -6.97 -10.19 11.61
C MET A 301 -5.96 -10.66 12.66
N ASP A 302 -5.98 -11.95 13.03
CA ASP A 302 -4.98 -12.53 13.94
C ASP A 302 -3.54 -12.26 13.46
N LYS A 303 -3.26 -12.47 12.16
CA LYS A 303 -1.94 -12.24 11.60
C LYS A 303 -1.54 -10.76 11.56
N ILE A 304 -2.49 -9.85 11.39
CA ILE A 304 -2.24 -8.41 11.45
C ILE A 304 -1.93 -8.01 12.89
N VAL A 305 -2.78 -8.42 13.84
CA VAL A 305 -2.62 -8.14 15.27
C VAL A 305 -1.31 -8.71 15.81
N GLU A 306 -0.94 -9.93 15.42
CA GLU A 306 0.34 -10.55 15.79
C GLU A 306 1.52 -9.68 15.34
N LYS A 307 1.50 -9.19 14.08
CA LYS A 307 2.58 -8.34 13.56
C LYS A 307 2.65 -6.99 14.29
N ILE A 308 1.51 -6.41 14.66
CA ILE A 308 1.45 -5.17 15.44
C ILE A 308 1.97 -5.42 16.86
N ASN A 309 1.55 -6.48 17.53
CA ASN A 309 1.97 -6.82 18.89
C ASN A 309 3.47 -7.13 19.01
N ASN A 310 4.12 -7.56 17.92
CA ASN A 310 5.57 -7.73 17.84
C ASN A 310 6.34 -6.39 17.71
N SER A 311 5.65 -5.26 17.64
CA SER A 311 6.22 -3.92 17.65
C SER A 311 6.13 -3.28 19.05
N SER A 312 6.72 -2.10 19.17
CA SER A 312 6.61 -1.26 20.39
C SER A 312 5.27 -0.54 20.53
N ILE A 313 4.41 -0.56 19.49
CA ILE A 313 3.13 0.14 19.47
C ILE A 313 2.01 -0.89 19.53
N LYS A 314 1.02 -0.62 20.37
CA LYS A 314 -0.16 -1.46 20.54
C LYS A 314 -1.40 -0.80 19.95
N LEU A 315 -2.40 -1.61 19.59
CA LEU A 315 -3.69 -1.10 19.10
C LEU A 315 -4.41 -0.18 20.08
N GLU A 316 -4.18 -0.36 21.38
CA GLU A 316 -4.72 0.52 22.44
C GLU A 316 -4.18 1.96 22.37
N ASN A 317 -3.11 2.20 21.59
CA ASN A 317 -2.49 3.52 21.46
C ASN A 317 -3.02 4.32 20.27
N ILE A 318 -4.03 3.82 19.54
CA ILE A 318 -4.66 4.51 18.41
C ILE A 318 -6.10 4.87 18.74
N ASN A 319 -6.49 6.11 18.41
CA ASN A 319 -7.80 6.65 18.77
C ASN A 319 -8.76 6.76 17.58
N ALA A 320 -8.25 6.87 16.37
CA ALA A 320 -9.07 7.00 15.16
C ALA A 320 -9.60 5.63 14.63
N GLY A 321 -9.28 4.52 15.31
CA GLY A 321 -9.79 3.20 14.96
C GLY A 321 -9.13 2.60 13.71
N ALA A 322 -9.93 1.91 12.86
CA ALA A 322 -9.43 1.27 11.66
C ALA A 322 -10.18 1.69 10.38
N VAL A 323 -9.46 1.68 9.26
CA VAL A 323 -10.01 1.96 7.94
C VAL A 323 -9.74 0.77 7.03
N ILE A 324 -10.82 0.19 6.47
CA ILE A 324 -10.71 -0.95 5.56
C ILE A 324 -10.90 -0.46 4.13
N THR A 325 -9.97 -0.83 3.25
CA THR A 325 -10.04 -0.53 1.82
C THR A 325 -9.68 -1.75 0.97
N GLY A 326 -9.54 -1.59 -0.34
CA GLY A 326 -9.28 -2.69 -1.27
C GLY A 326 -10.56 -3.37 -1.76
N GLY A 327 -10.43 -4.26 -2.72
CA GLY A 327 -11.59 -4.89 -3.37
C GLY A 327 -12.47 -5.71 -2.44
N THR A 328 -11.90 -6.34 -1.42
CA THR A 328 -12.63 -7.16 -0.46
C THR A 328 -13.35 -6.33 0.61
N ALA A 329 -13.03 -5.04 0.74
CA ALA A 329 -13.76 -4.10 1.60
C ALA A 329 -15.25 -3.93 1.21
N LYS A 330 -15.62 -4.38 0.03
CA LYS A 330 -17.02 -4.40 -0.46
C LYS A 330 -17.85 -5.59 0.03
N LEU A 331 -17.22 -6.53 0.72
CA LEU A 331 -17.95 -7.67 1.29
C LEU A 331 -18.93 -7.20 2.36
N ASN A 332 -20.18 -7.62 2.24
CA ASN A 332 -21.23 -7.23 3.18
C ASN A 332 -20.87 -7.62 4.62
N GLY A 333 -21.08 -6.73 5.57
CA GLY A 333 -20.81 -6.96 7.00
C GLY A 333 -19.32 -6.95 7.39
N ILE A 334 -18.40 -6.58 6.47
CA ILE A 334 -16.95 -6.58 6.80
C ILE A 334 -16.61 -5.49 7.82
N LYS A 335 -17.30 -4.36 7.77
CA LYS A 335 -17.15 -3.30 8.76
C LYS A 335 -17.56 -3.81 10.14
N ASP A 336 -18.78 -4.35 10.24
CA ASP A 336 -19.37 -4.84 11.50
C ASP A 336 -18.52 -5.97 12.11
N PHE A 337 -18.05 -6.90 11.28
CA PHE A 337 -17.09 -7.93 11.69
C PHE A 337 -15.81 -7.33 12.27
N THR A 338 -15.22 -6.36 11.58
CA THR A 338 -13.94 -5.79 12.01
C THR A 338 -14.09 -4.93 13.26
N GLU A 339 -15.19 -4.16 13.38
CA GLU A 339 -15.54 -3.43 14.63
C GLU A 339 -15.64 -4.39 15.82
N HIS A 340 -16.36 -5.49 15.64
CA HIS A 340 -16.50 -6.51 16.68
C HIS A 340 -15.17 -7.17 17.04
N TYR A 341 -14.36 -7.52 16.00
CA TYR A 341 -13.10 -8.26 16.20
C TYR A 341 -12.00 -7.42 16.86
N LEU A 342 -11.84 -6.16 16.43
CA LEU A 342 -10.80 -5.27 16.93
C LEU A 342 -11.24 -4.43 18.13
N ASP A 343 -12.51 -4.43 18.51
CA ASP A 343 -13.14 -3.61 19.55
C ASP A 343 -12.81 -2.11 19.39
N MET A 344 -12.96 -1.61 18.16
CA MET A 344 -12.71 -0.21 17.82
C MET A 344 -13.60 0.27 16.67
N ALA A 345 -13.76 1.58 16.51
CA ALA A 345 -14.49 2.17 15.40
C ALA A 345 -13.84 1.80 14.04
N VAL A 346 -14.67 1.46 13.06
CA VAL A 346 -14.21 1.09 11.71
C VAL A 346 -15.01 1.84 10.65
N ARG A 347 -14.34 2.28 9.60
CA ARG A 347 -14.99 2.77 8.38
C ARG A 347 -14.42 2.13 7.12
N ILE A 348 -15.19 2.19 6.04
CA ILE A 348 -14.68 1.82 4.72
C ILE A 348 -13.93 3.04 4.15
N GLY A 349 -12.71 2.80 3.68
CA GLY A 349 -11.85 3.80 3.05
C GLY A 349 -12.09 3.87 1.54
N TYR A 350 -12.46 5.05 1.09
CA TYR A 350 -12.58 5.41 -0.33
C TYR A 350 -11.47 6.39 -0.69
N PRO A 351 -11.06 6.47 -1.97
CA PRO A 351 -10.16 7.52 -2.41
C PRO A 351 -10.73 8.93 -2.11
N LEU A 352 -9.99 9.71 -1.34
CA LEU A 352 -10.34 11.07 -0.93
C LEU A 352 -9.71 12.10 -1.87
N ASN A 353 -10.35 13.26 -2.03
CA ASN A 353 -9.81 14.41 -2.75
C ASN A 353 -9.35 14.07 -4.18
N ILE A 354 -10.13 13.23 -4.88
CA ILE A 354 -9.92 12.87 -6.28
C ILE A 354 -10.75 13.79 -7.16
N THR A 355 -10.11 14.38 -8.16
CA THR A 355 -10.76 15.15 -9.22
C THR A 355 -10.63 14.43 -10.57
N GLY A 356 -11.62 14.57 -11.45
CA GLY A 356 -11.74 13.76 -12.66
C GLY A 356 -12.17 12.31 -12.38
N LEU A 357 -12.96 11.72 -13.26
CA LEU A 357 -13.46 10.34 -13.18
C LEU A 357 -13.99 9.91 -11.79
N LYS A 358 -14.46 10.87 -10.98
CA LYS A 358 -14.81 10.69 -9.57
C LYS A 358 -15.79 9.55 -9.34
N GLU A 359 -16.85 9.45 -10.15
CA GLU A 359 -17.89 8.41 -10.00
C GLU A 359 -17.30 7.00 -10.11
N LYS A 360 -16.37 6.78 -11.04
CA LYS A 360 -15.71 5.48 -11.22
C LYS A 360 -14.72 5.18 -10.08
N LEU A 361 -13.99 6.19 -9.63
CA LEU A 361 -12.92 6.03 -8.65
C LEU A 361 -13.42 6.04 -7.20
N GLN A 362 -14.70 6.33 -6.96
CA GLN A 362 -15.30 6.25 -5.63
C GLN A 362 -15.64 4.78 -5.25
N ASP A 363 -14.63 3.92 -5.32
CA ASP A 363 -14.66 2.51 -4.97
C ASP A 363 -13.37 2.17 -4.23
N PRO A 364 -13.42 1.46 -3.10
CA PRO A 364 -12.23 1.15 -2.30
C PRO A 364 -11.17 0.37 -3.08
N SER A 365 -11.54 -0.33 -4.13
CA SER A 365 -10.58 -1.09 -4.98
C SER A 365 -9.61 -0.20 -5.79
N TYR A 366 -9.81 1.11 -5.82
CA TYR A 366 -8.90 2.07 -6.47
C TYR A 366 -8.02 2.85 -5.49
N ALA A 367 -8.13 2.58 -4.19
CA ALA A 367 -7.37 3.31 -3.17
C ALA A 367 -5.85 3.28 -3.45
N CYS A 368 -5.29 2.11 -3.76
CA CYS A 368 -3.87 1.97 -4.05
C CYS A 368 -3.43 2.83 -5.24
N VAL A 369 -4.09 2.72 -6.38
CA VAL A 369 -3.68 3.45 -7.59
C VAL A 369 -3.87 4.96 -7.47
N CYS A 370 -4.92 5.41 -6.77
CA CYS A 370 -5.13 6.84 -6.47
C CYS A 370 -4.03 7.37 -5.54
N GLY A 371 -3.63 6.58 -4.55
CA GLY A 371 -2.54 6.93 -3.64
C GLY A 371 -1.18 6.98 -4.33
N ILE A 372 -0.92 6.10 -5.32
CA ILE A 372 0.29 6.19 -6.14
C ILE A 372 0.37 7.56 -6.84
N ILE A 373 -0.74 8.05 -7.40
CA ILE A 373 -0.79 9.36 -8.06
C ILE A 373 -0.44 10.48 -7.06
N LYS A 374 -1.05 10.47 -5.86
CA LYS A 374 -0.78 11.47 -4.81
C LYS A 374 0.68 11.47 -4.37
N ILE A 375 1.24 10.29 -4.07
CA ILE A 375 2.64 10.14 -3.69
C ILE A 375 3.57 10.58 -4.83
N ALA A 376 3.27 10.19 -6.07
CA ALA A 376 4.06 10.56 -7.23
C ALA A 376 4.00 12.06 -7.55
N GLN A 377 2.91 12.75 -7.22
CA GLN A 377 2.81 14.21 -7.31
C GLN A 377 3.85 14.86 -6.40
N ASN A 378 3.95 14.43 -5.17
CA ASN A 378 4.89 14.94 -4.18
C ASN A 378 6.35 14.54 -4.49
N MET A 379 6.56 13.42 -5.19
CA MET A 379 7.88 12.98 -5.67
C MET A 379 8.41 13.74 -6.90
N LYS A 380 7.64 14.61 -7.55
CA LYS A 380 7.96 15.20 -8.87
C LYS A 380 9.04 16.25 -8.91
N ASP A 381 9.36 16.89 -7.81
CA ASP A 381 10.50 17.78 -7.73
C ASP A 381 11.84 17.03 -7.71
N ILE A 382 11.74 15.70 -7.81
CA ILE A 382 12.84 14.78 -7.74
C ILE A 382 13.04 14.11 -9.10
N SER A 383 14.00 14.58 -9.89
CA SER A 383 14.48 13.86 -11.06
C SER A 383 15.03 12.49 -10.67
N TYR A 384 14.23 11.44 -10.84
CA TYR A 384 14.66 10.06 -10.64
C TYR A 384 15.63 9.66 -11.78
N THR A 385 16.89 9.55 -11.47
CA THR A 385 17.83 8.80 -12.29
C THR A 385 17.91 7.39 -11.74
N ALA A 386 17.42 6.41 -12.52
CA ALA A 386 17.64 5.00 -12.23
C ALA A 386 19.13 4.76 -11.90
N PRO A 387 19.47 3.85 -10.97
CA PRO A 387 20.86 3.57 -10.64
C PRO A 387 21.56 2.96 -11.85
N GLN A 388 22.21 3.81 -12.67
CA GLN A 388 23.24 3.36 -13.58
C GLN A 388 24.44 2.96 -12.73
N ARG A 389 25.02 1.78 -12.98
CA ARG A 389 26.27 1.35 -12.35
C ARG A 389 27.28 2.48 -12.44
N PRO A 390 27.85 2.98 -11.34
CA PRO A 390 28.78 4.09 -11.38
C PRO A 390 30.07 3.64 -12.08
N THR A 391 30.40 4.25 -13.20
CA THR A 391 31.77 4.29 -13.70
C THR A 391 32.58 5.21 -12.78
N GLN A 392 33.77 4.79 -12.39
CA GLN A 392 34.62 5.38 -11.34
C GLN A 392 34.96 6.89 -11.45
N ARG A 393 34.41 7.63 -12.41
CA ARG A 393 34.71 9.06 -12.63
C ARG A 393 33.59 10.06 -12.26
N GLN A 394 32.48 9.61 -11.69
CA GLN A 394 31.30 10.48 -11.39
C GLN A 394 30.96 10.63 -9.90
N ILE A 395 31.87 10.30 -9.00
CA ILE A 395 31.61 10.28 -7.54
C ILE A 395 31.56 11.69 -6.90
N GLN A 396 31.98 12.75 -7.58
CA GLN A 396 32.18 14.06 -6.94
C GLN A 396 31.06 15.12 -7.13
N SER A 397 29.95 14.84 -7.82
CA SER A 397 28.93 15.87 -8.07
C SER A 397 27.48 15.46 -7.83
N ARG A 398 27.22 14.40 -7.05
CA ARG A 398 25.86 13.82 -6.91
C ARG A 398 25.25 13.81 -5.50
N ASN A 399 25.81 14.54 -4.55
CA ASN A 399 25.38 14.41 -3.14
C ASN A 399 24.16 15.26 -2.72
N THR A 400 23.59 16.08 -3.58
CA THR A 400 22.50 17.00 -3.20
C THR A 400 21.08 16.43 -3.35
N SER A 401 20.92 15.17 -3.78
CA SER A 401 19.61 14.76 -4.30
C SER A 401 18.75 13.85 -3.40
N LEU A 402 19.32 13.12 -2.46
CA LEU A 402 18.55 12.09 -1.76
C LEU A 402 17.71 12.64 -0.59
N LEU A 403 18.22 13.63 0.08
CA LEU A 403 17.57 14.25 1.24
C LEU A 403 16.49 15.27 0.91
N GLN A 404 16.76 16.13 -0.06
CA GLN A 404 15.70 16.96 -0.62
C GLN A 404 14.51 16.09 -1.06
N LYS A 405 14.81 14.85 -1.44
CA LYS A 405 13.85 13.81 -1.82
C LYS A 405 13.07 13.26 -0.64
N ILE A 406 13.76 12.92 0.42
CA ILE A 406 13.14 12.41 1.65
C ILE A 406 12.41 13.56 2.36
N MET A 407 12.99 14.74 2.44
CA MET A 407 12.41 15.87 3.14
C MET A 407 11.23 16.53 2.42
N ASN A 408 11.25 16.63 1.09
CA ASN A 408 10.07 17.10 0.34
C ASN A 408 8.92 16.10 0.42
N PHE A 409 9.19 14.79 0.39
CA PHE A 409 8.18 13.76 0.64
C PHE A 409 7.45 13.95 1.99
N PHE A 410 8.16 14.47 3.01
CA PHE A 410 7.58 14.67 4.35
C PHE A 410 7.06 16.08 4.61
N LYS A 411 7.57 17.12 3.94
CA LYS A 411 6.98 18.49 4.01
C LYS A 411 5.58 18.56 3.39
N ASP A 412 5.28 17.67 2.45
CA ASP A 412 3.99 17.62 1.75
C ASP A 412 3.05 16.57 2.36
N LEU A 413 3.49 15.84 3.41
CA LEU A 413 2.69 14.92 4.22
C LEU A 413 2.28 15.54 5.59
N ILE A 414 2.64 16.79 5.85
CA ILE A 414 2.24 17.64 6.97
C ILE A 414 1.46 18.83 6.42
#